data_f19cef30f2051e06f82753434be62736
#
_entry.id   f19cef30f2051e06f82753434be62736
#
_cell.length_a   1.000
_cell.length_b   1.000
_cell.length_c   1.000
_cell.angle_alpha   90.00
_cell.angle_beta   90.00
_cell.angle_gamma   90.00
#
_symmetry.space_group_name_H-M   'P 1'
#
loop_
_entity.id
_entity.type
_entity.pdbx_description
1 polymer ?
#
loop_
_entity_poly.entity_id
_entity_poly.type
_entity_poly.pdbx_seq_one_letter_code
_entity_poly.pdbx_strand_id
1 'polypeptide(L)'
;MKKFISSSIFAIFLAVAVLSFTSPASAEELKMVGTISKIEMAADGKSATAVLKDTKSGAEVPILITDELTLDKFKDKRIIVDDEIRCRYDNESGKNLSKSFKKTAGC
;
A
#
# COMPACT_ATOMS: atom_id res chain seq x y z
N MET A 1 -36.68 12.84 27.51
CA MET A 1 -37.38 12.98 26.25
C MET A 1 -36.41 13.23 25.10
N LYS A 2 -35.62 14.21 25.24
CA LYS A 2 -34.63 14.48 24.18
C LYS A 2 -33.68 13.33 23.95
N LYS A 3 -33.46 12.57 24.99
CA LYS A 3 -32.53 11.43 24.91
C LYS A 3 -33.00 10.33 23.98
N PHE A 4 -34.31 10.15 23.91
CA PHE A 4 -34.87 9.11 23.07
C PHE A 4 -34.63 9.39 21.60
N ILE A 5 -34.73 10.64 21.22
CA ILE A 5 -34.52 11.02 19.85
C ILE A 5 -33.09 10.79 19.45
N SER A 6 -32.16 11.09 20.34
CA SER A 6 -30.75 10.87 20.08
C SER A 6 -30.45 9.41 19.83
N SER A 7 -31.08 8.54 20.62
CA SER A 7 -30.84 7.10 20.45
C SER A 7 -31.29 6.60 19.11
N SER A 8 -32.43 7.10 18.64
CA SER A 8 -32.95 6.69 17.34
C SER A 8 -32.01 7.07 16.21
N ILE A 9 -31.53 8.28 16.26
CA ILE A 9 -30.64 8.77 15.25
C ILE A 9 -29.34 7.93 15.24
N PHE A 10 -28.88 7.61 16.40
CA PHE A 10 -27.68 6.83 16.55
C PHE A 10 -27.82 5.45 15.92
N ALA A 11 -28.96 4.83 16.09
CA ALA A 11 -29.20 3.51 15.52
C ALA A 11 -29.16 3.53 13.99
N ILE A 12 -29.73 4.55 13.40
CA ILE A 12 -29.75 4.70 11.95
C ILE A 12 -28.32 4.85 11.42
N PHE A 13 -27.56 5.63 12.13
CA PHE A 13 -26.18 5.86 11.73
C PHE A 13 -25.39 4.57 11.71
N LEU A 14 -25.63 3.71 12.66
CA LEU A 14 -24.94 2.43 12.72
C LEU A 14 -25.28 1.55 11.53
N ALA A 15 -26.52 1.57 11.11
CA ALA A 15 -26.95 0.77 9.98
C ALA A 15 -26.21 1.17 8.71
N VAL A 16 -26.01 2.46 8.52
CA VAL A 16 -25.30 2.95 7.35
C VAL A 16 -23.85 2.47 7.37
N ALA A 17 -23.23 2.48 8.53
CA ALA A 17 -21.86 2.02 8.65
C ALA A 17 -21.71 0.56 8.27
N VAL A 18 -22.67 -0.25 8.63
CA VAL A 18 -22.62 -1.67 8.28
C VAL A 18 -22.68 -1.86 6.77
N LEU A 19 -23.49 -1.10 6.10
CA LEU A 19 -23.63 -1.22 4.66
C LEU A 19 -22.32 -0.90 3.93
N SER A 20 -21.56 0.01 4.45
CA SER A 20 -20.32 0.36 3.77
C SER A 20 -19.30 -0.75 3.82
N PHE A 21 -19.40 -1.70 4.71
CA PHE A 21 -18.46 -2.81 4.77
C PHE A 21 -18.69 -3.85 3.70
N THR A 22 -19.84 -3.89 3.11
CA THR A 22 -20.14 -4.95 2.17
C THR A 22 -19.58 -4.71 0.79
N SER A 23 -19.23 -3.48 0.47
CA SER A 23 -18.85 -3.17 -0.89
C SER A 23 -17.43 -3.60 -1.29
N PRO A 24 -16.39 -3.39 -0.53
CA PRO A 24 -15.04 -3.66 -1.03
C PRO A 24 -14.63 -5.09 -0.80
N ALA A 25 -15.19 -5.97 -1.55
CA ALA A 25 -14.87 -7.38 -1.40
C ALA A 25 -13.49 -7.72 -1.95
N SER A 26 -13.04 -7.04 -2.99
CA SER A 26 -11.82 -7.42 -3.67
C SER A 26 -10.73 -6.37 -3.50
N ALA A 27 -9.50 -6.82 -3.52
CA ALA A 27 -8.36 -5.95 -3.55
C ALA A 27 -8.32 -5.22 -4.89
N GLU A 28 -7.95 -3.96 -4.86
CA GLU A 28 -7.84 -3.15 -6.04
C GLU A 28 -6.39 -3.05 -6.46
N GLU A 29 -6.09 -3.41 -7.69
CA GLU A 29 -4.74 -3.31 -8.22
C GLU A 29 -4.49 -1.89 -8.70
N LEU A 30 -3.44 -1.31 -8.19
CA LEU A 30 -3.04 0.05 -8.52
C LEU A 30 -1.66 0.04 -9.15
N LYS A 31 -1.38 1.06 -9.93
CA LYS A 31 -0.09 1.22 -10.59
C LYS A 31 0.48 2.58 -10.24
N MET A 32 1.79 2.61 -10.03
CA MET A 32 2.45 3.89 -9.82
C MET A 32 3.88 3.85 -10.31
N VAL A 33 4.42 5.02 -10.57
CA VAL A 33 5.85 5.19 -10.82
C VAL A 33 6.35 6.13 -9.75
N GLY A 34 7.37 5.71 -9.04
CA GLY A 34 7.92 6.52 -7.96
C GLY A 34 9.38 6.23 -7.73
N THR A 35 10.01 7.14 -7.01
CA THR A 35 11.41 7.00 -6.63
C THR A 35 11.49 6.48 -5.21
N ILE A 36 12.36 5.51 -4.98
CA ILE A 36 12.51 4.94 -3.64
C ILE A 36 13.13 5.98 -2.73
N SER A 37 12.42 6.34 -1.66
CA SER A 37 12.95 7.25 -0.66
C SER A 37 13.51 6.48 0.54
N LYS A 38 13.04 5.26 0.78
CA LYS A 38 13.47 4.48 1.92
C LYS A 38 13.20 3.00 1.68
N ILE A 39 14.09 2.15 2.17
CA ILE A 39 13.90 0.70 2.15
C ILE A 39 14.16 0.18 3.56
N GLU A 40 13.18 -0.52 4.11
CA GLU A 40 13.34 -1.16 5.42
C GLU A 40 13.13 -2.66 5.27
N MET A 41 14.17 -3.42 5.54
CA MET A 41 14.07 -4.89 5.54
C MET A 41 13.58 -5.36 6.90
N ALA A 42 12.72 -6.36 6.90
CA ALA A 42 12.31 -7.00 8.14
C ALA A 42 13.49 -7.76 8.73
N ALA A 43 13.45 -7.99 10.04
CA ALA A 43 14.52 -8.66 10.74
C ALA A 43 14.82 -10.06 10.20
N ASP A 44 13.78 -10.75 9.74
CA ASP A 44 13.94 -12.10 9.17
C ASP A 44 14.33 -12.11 7.70
N GLY A 45 14.37 -10.95 7.07
CA GLY A 45 14.69 -10.84 5.65
C GLY A 45 13.64 -11.38 4.71
N LYS A 46 12.46 -11.71 5.20
CA LYS A 46 11.40 -12.29 4.38
C LYS A 46 10.40 -11.27 3.87
N SER A 47 10.55 -10.04 4.27
CA SER A 47 9.73 -8.96 3.79
C SER A 47 10.49 -7.65 3.86
N ALA A 48 9.98 -6.65 3.19
CA ALA A 48 10.57 -5.32 3.22
C ALA A 48 9.48 -4.30 2.96
N THR A 49 9.70 -3.09 3.42
CA THR A 49 8.83 -1.97 3.10
C THR A 49 9.66 -0.96 2.32
N ALA A 50 9.22 -0.67 1.11
CA ALA A 50 9.85 0.36 0.29
C ALA A 50 8.89 1.53 0.21
N VAL A 51 9.37 2.72 0.56
CA VAL A 51 8.56 3.93 0.43
C VAL A 51 8.89 4.55 -0.91
N LEU A 52 7.86 4.65 -1.76
CA LEU A 52 8.01 5.25 -3.07
C LEU A 52 7.41 6.64 -3.08
N LYS A 53 8.17 7.58 -3.60
CA LYS A 53 7.67 8.94 -3.78
C LYS A 53 7.12 9.04 -5.19
N ASP A 54 5.80 9.22 -5.29
CA ASP A 54 5.12 9.29 -6.58
C ASP A 54 5.68 10.43 -7.40
N THR A 55 6.11 10.14 -8.63
CA THR A 55 6.70 11.16 -9.48
C THR A 55 5.69 12.20 -9.94
N LYS A 56 4.42 11.87 -9.93
CA LYS A 56 3.38 12.80 -10.37
C LYS A 56 2.89 13.71 -9.25
N SER A 57 2.62 13.14 -8.09
CA SER A 57 2.01 13.89 -6.99
C SER A 57 2.99 14.27 -5.89
N GLY A 58 4.13 13.60 -5.83
CA GLY A 58 5.08 13.80 -4.75
C GLY A 58 4.67 13.11 -3.45
N ALA A 59 3.59 12.39 -3.44
CA ALA A 59 3.13 11.69 -2.26
C ALA A 59 4.00 10.46 -1.99
N GLU A 60 4.24 10.17 -0.72
CA GLU A 60 4.99 8.98 -0.35
C GLU A 60 4.04 7.83 -0.10
N VAL A 61 4.30 6.69 -0.73
CA VAL A 61 3.45 5.52 -0.66
C VAL A 61 4.29 4.35 -0.16
N PRO A 62 4.00 3.81 1.01
CA PRO A 62 4.73 2.64 1.50
C PRO A 62 4.20 1.39 0.80
N ILE A 63 5.12 0.57 0.30
CA ILE A 63 4.80 -0.67 -0.40
C ILE A 63 5.40 -1.83 0.37
N LEU A 64 4.58 -2.80 0.72
CA LEU A 64 5.04 -4.00 1.39
C LEU A 64 5.46 -5.01 0.33
N ILE A 65 6.66 -5.53 0.46
CA ILE A 65 7.24 -6.47 -0.49
C ILE A 65 7.51 -7.78 0.22
N THR A 66 6.90 -8.85 -0.30
CA THR A 66 7.09 -10.19 0.25
C THR A 66 7.61 -11.14 -0.83
N ASP A 67 7.80 -10.63 -2.02
CA ASP A 67 8.25 -11.40 -3.17
C ASP A 67 9.75 -11.65 -3.08
N GLU A 68 10.16 -12.91 -3.13
CA GLU A 68 11.55 -13.29 -2.99
C GLU A 68 12.44 -12.67 -4.05
N LEU A 69 11.97 -12.62 -5.29
CA LEU A 69 12.78 -12.06 -6.37
C LEU A 69 13.11 -10.60 -6.12
N THR A 70 12.12 -9.85 -5.66
CA THR A 70 12.35 -8.44 -5.36
C THR A 70 13.22 -8.26 -4.14
N LEU A 71 13.01 -9.09 -3.12
CA LEU A 71 13.83 -9.04 -1.92
C LEU A 71 15.29 -9.32 -2.24
N ASP A 72 15.54 -10.27 -3.13
CA ASP A 72 16.90 -10.57 -3.56
C ASP A 72 17.55 -9.37 -4.25
N LYS A 73 16.78 -8.63 -5.02
CA LYS A 73 17.31 -7.42 -5.67
C LYS A 73 17.70 -6.36 -4.66
N PHE A 74 16.97 -6.26 -3.57
CA PHE A 74 17.36 -5.35 -2.48
C PHE A 74 18.65 -5.83 -1.82
N LYS A 75 18.74 -7.13 -1.54
CA LYS A 75 19.91 -7.69 -0.88
C LYS A 75 21.17 -7.58 -1.73
N ASP A 76 21.01 -7.75 -3.02
CA ASP A 76 22.12 -7.65 -3.98
C ASP A 76 22.41 -6.22 -4.39
N LYS A 77 21.64 -5.28 -3.87
CA LYS A 77 21.76 -3.85 -4.20
C LYS A 77 21.57 -3.56 -5.68
N ARG A 78 20.75 -4.37 -6.33
CA ARG A 78 20.35 -4.09 -7.70
C ARG A 78 19.22 -3.06 -7.72
N ILE A 79 18.48 -2.95 -6.62
CA ILE A 79 17.48 -1.91 -6.42
C ILE A 79 17.84 -1.20 -5.11
N ILE A 80 18.08 0.09 -5.18
CA ILE A 80 18.51 0.88 -4.04
C ILE A 80 17.68 2.16 -3.94
N VAL A 81 17.87 2.88 -2.85
CA VAL A 81 17.27 4.20 -2.66
C VAL A 81 17.66 5.10 -3.84
N ASP A 82 16.71 5.91 -4.26
CA ASP A 82 16.79 6.84 -5.40
C ASP A 82 16.52 6.19 -6.75
N ASP A 83 16.36 4.89 -6.81
CA ASP A 83 15.94 4.25 -8.05
C ASP A 83 14.48 4.56 -8.36
N GLU A 84 14.19 4.78 -9.63
CA GLU A 84 12.83 4.97 -10.07
C GLU A 84 12.20 3.60 -10.35
N ILE A 85 11.03 3.38 -9.80
CA ILE A 85 10.38 2.07 -9.82
C ILE A 85 8.99 2.20 -10.43
N ARG A 86 8.68 1.25 -11.28
CA ARG A 86 7.31 1.04 -11.74
C ARG A 86 6.73 -0.08 -10.89
N CYS A 87 5.71 0.24 -10.12
CA CYS A 87 5.14 -0.69 -9.16
C CYS A 87 3.66 -0.93 -9.42
N ARG A 88 3.28 -2.19 -9.35
CA ARG A 88 1.87 -2.57 -9.32
C ARG A 88 1.63 -3.18 -7.97
N TYR A 89 0.59 -2.76 -7.30
CA TYR A 89 0.32 -3.23 -5.95
C TYR A 89 -1.18 -3.33 -5.70
N ASP A 90 -1.54 -4.17 -4.75
CA ASP A 90 -2.91 -4.30 -4.29
C ASP A 90 -3.05 -3.56 -2.98
N ASN A 91 -4.12 -2.79 -2.84
CA ASN A 91 -4.43 -2.15 -1.58
C ASN A 91 -5.44 -3.02 -0.84
N GLU A 92 -5.00 -3.69 0.21
CA GLU A 92 -5.83 -4.55 1.02
C GLU A 92 -5.74 -4.13 2.46
N SER A 93 -6.87 -3.86 3.08
CA SER A 93 -6.94 -3.53 4.51
C SER A 93 -5.95 -2.45 4.91
N GLY A 94 -5.79 -1.45 4.05
CA GLY A 94 -4.88 -0.35 4.32
C GLY A 94 -3.43 -0.64 4.06
N LYS A 95 -3.11 -1.81 3.54
CA LYS A 95 -1.74 -2.17 3.18
C LYS A 95 -1.59 -2.24 1.68
N ASN A 96 -0.46 -1.76 1.18
CA ASN A 96 -0.15 -1.82 -0.24
C ASN A 96 0.81 -2.97 -0.47
N LEU A 97 0.30 -4.05 -1.05
CA LEU A 97 1.07 -5.27 -1.25
C LEU A 97 1.61 -5.31 -2.66
N SER A 98 2.92 -5.38 -2.81
CA SER A 98 3.56 -5.37 -4.12
C SER A 98 3.18 -6.60 -4.95
N LYS A 99 2.78 -6.35 -6.19
CA LYS A 99 2.57 -7.41 -7.18
C LYS A 99 3.70 -7.41 -8.20
N SER A 100 4.22 -6.24 -8.53
CA SER A 100 5.31 -6.10 -9.48
C SER A 100 6.12 -4.89 -9.08
N PHE A 101 7.43 -5.04 -9.06
CA PHE A 101 8.32 -3.98 -8.58
C PHE A 101 9.55 -3.99 -9.44
N LYS A 102 9.64 -3.08 -10.39
CA LYS A 102 10.69 -3.08 -11.40
C LYS A 102 11.27 -1.70 -11.59
N LYS A 103 12.56 -1.65 -11.85
CA LYS A 103 13.20 -0.39 -12.21
C LYS A 103 12.72 0.05 -13.60
N THR A 104 12.47 1.32 -13.74
CA THR A 104 12.02 1.87 -15.02
C THR A 104 13.16 2.12 -15.95
N ALA A 105 14.35 2.37 -15.42
CA ALA A 105 15.52 2.71 -16.19
C ALA A 105 16.65 1.75 -15.90
N GLY A 106 17.65 1.77 -16.74
CA GLY A 106 18.83 0.97 -16.50
C GLY A 106 18.60 -0.52 -16.71
N CYS A 107 17.79 -0.82 -17.66
CA CYS A 107 17.58 -2.22 -18.02
C CYS A 107 18.83 -2.89 -18.43
#